data_3d71685a451f021ca3ebf87c483c1b9a
#
_entry.id   3d71685a451f021ca3ebf87c483c1b9a
#
_cell.length_a   1.000
_cell.length_b   1.000
_cell.length_c   1.000
_cell.angle_alpha   90.00
_cell.angle_beta   90.00
_cell.angle_gamma   90.00
#
_symmetry.space_group_name_H-M   'P 1'
#
loop_
_entity.id
_entity.type
_entity.pdbx_description
1 polymer ?
#
loop_
_entity_poly.entity_id
_entity_poly.type
_entity_poly.pdbx_seq_one_letter_code
_entity_poly.pdbx_strand_id
1 'polypeptide(L)'
;MVWRNLRSFPQSCSILGRKIATQYNSFTSKSLKEHIVPPLMNMLVFVDFFKAPFLVDLKTPELTMPHTVNFYIRCEPRVILGIWHTVPSCREEDAKGKDRCWYEAALRDGNPIIVYLHGSAEHRAAPHRLKLVKVLSDGGFHVLSVDYRGFGDSTGRPTERGLTTDAVCVYEWTKARSGTTPVCLWGHSLGTGVATNAAKVLEEKGFPVDAIVLEAPFTNMWVETINYPLLKIYRKIPGFSRMIKDALKDDNIVFPNDENVKFLSSPLLILHCEDDKTVPLEFGKQVYEIAHNAYRHKERVKMVIFPPGFQHNFLCKSPALLPAVRDFLSKQWA
;
A
#
# COMPACT_ATOMS: atom_id res chain seq x y z
N MET A 1 34.29 23.92 -69.53
CA MET A 1 35.01 22.63 -69.55
C MET A 1 35.96 22.68 -68.37
N VAL A 2 35.80 21.92 -67.38
CA VAL A 2 35.77 20.55 -67.04
C VAL A 2 35.23 20.42 -65.61
N TRP A 3 34.03 19.87 -65.43
CA TRP A 3 33.57 19.30 -64.20
C TRP A 3 33.34 17.82 -64.43
N ARG A 4 34.20 16.97 -63.89
CA ARG A 4 33.94 15.52 -63.66
C ARG A 4 35.13 14.99 -62.83
N ASN A 5 34.84 14.68 -61.57
CA ASN A 5 35.24 13.49 -60.83
C ASN A 5 35.22 13.72 -59.33
N LEU A 6 34.08 13.50 -58.73
CA LEU A 6 34.00 13.14 -57.32
C LEU A 6 33.12 11.89 -57.26
N ARG A 7 33.71 10.74 -57.38
CA ARG A 7 33.13 9.44 -56.99
C ARG A 7 34.07 8.73 -56.06
N SER A 8 33.42 8.14 -55.03
CA SER A 8 33.89 7.17 -54.05
C SER A 8 34.38 7.75 -52.71
N PHE A 9 33.39 8.06 -51.85
CA PHE A 9 33.59 7.86 -50.43
C PHE A 9 33.46 6.35 -50.13
N PRO A 10 34.38 5.74 -49.40
CA PRO A 10 34.34 4.31 -49.13
C PRO A 10 33.13 3.93 -48.27
N GLN A 11 32.37 2.91 -48.70
CA GLN A 11 31.25 2.30 -47.96
C GLN A 11 31.64 1.83 -46.52
N SER A 12 32.92 1.70 -46.23
CA SER A 12 33.45 1.34 -44.89
C SER A 12 33.16 2.38 -43.81
N CYS A 13 33.09 3.68 -44.12
CA CYS A 13 32.77 4.73 -43.14
C CYS A 13 31.28 4.69 -42.71
N SER A 14 30.38 4.29 -43.57
CA SER A 14 28.95 4.19 -43.23
C SER A 14 28.63 2.98 -42.32
N ILE A 15 29.37 1.90 -42.47
CA ILE A 15 29.23 0.68 -41.66
C ILE A 15 29.81 0.91 -40.27
N LEU A 16 30.96 1.60 -40.14
CA LEU A 16 31.58 1.92 -38.86
C LEU A 16 30.74 2.94 -38.06
N GLY A 17 30.22 3.96 -38.76
CA GLY A 17 29.29 4.94 -38.13
C GLY A 17 27.98 4.29 -37.65
N ARG A 18 27.41 3.35 -38.43
CA ARG A 18 26.22 2.58 -37.97
C ARG A 18 26.52 1.65 -36.82
N LYS A 19 27.66 0.95 -36.83
CA LYS A 19 28.10 0.09 -35.70
C LYS A 19 28.34 0.91 -34.42
N ILE A 20 29.01 2.07 -34.53
CA ILE A 20 29.24 2.96 -33.35
C ILE A 20 27.92 3.54 -32.85
N ALA A 21 27.02 3.99 -33.73
CA ALA A 21 25.70 4.48 -33.35
C ALA A 21 24.84 3.37 -32.72
N THR A 22 24.89 2.14 -33.26
CA THR A 22 24.17 1.00 -32.69
C THR A 22 24.75 0.60 -31.33
N GLN A 23 26.07 0.63 -31.18
CA GLN A 23 26.75 0.30 -29.93
C GLN A 23 26.56 1.39 -28.87
N TYR A 24 26.58 2.68 -29.27
CA TYR A 24 26.26 3.82 -28.39
C TYR A 24 24.80 3.79 -27.95
N ASN A 25 23.87 3.53 -28.87
CA ASN A 25 22.45 3.39 -28.55
C ASN A 25 22.15 2.15 -27.70
N SER A 26 22.87 1.04 -27.88
CA SER A 26 22.76 -0.14 -27.03
C SER A 26 23.34 0.08 -25.64
N PHE A 27 24.47 0.79 -25.53
CA PHE A 27 25.11 1.13 -24.27
C PHE A 27 24.29 2.14 -23.47
N THR A 28 23.78 3.22 -24.11
CA THR A 28 22.89 4.18 -23.45
C THR A 28 21.56 3.57 -23.07
N SER A 29 20.97 2.71 -23.93
CA SER A 29 19.74 1.97 -23.64
C SER A 29 19.93 0.99 -22.46
N LYS A 30 21.07 0.30 -22.40
CA LYS A 30 21.40 -0.63 -21.32
C LYS A 30 21.66 0.11 -20.00
N SER A 31 22.46 1.19 -20.03
CA SER A 31 22.74 2.02 -18.85
C SER A 31 21.47 2.73 -18.33
N LEU A 32 20.58 3.20 -19.21
CA LEU A 32 19.27 3.74 -18.80
C LEU A 32 18.43 2.66 -18.11
N LYS A 33 18.35 1.46 -18.70
CA LYS A 33 17.57 0.35 -18.14
C LYS A 33 18.11 -0.14 -16.79
N GLU A 34 19.41 -0.23 -16.64
CA GLU A 34 20.03 -0.84 -15.45
C GLU A 34 20.26 0.14 -14.30
N HIS A 35 20.40 1.46 -14.56
CA HIS A 35 20.84 2.42 -13.55
C HIS A 35 19.89 3.58 -13.29
N ILE A 36 18.98 3.90 -14.20
CA ILE A 36 18.09 5.06 -14.09
C ILE A 36 16.64 4.62 -13.89
N VAL A 37 16.17 3.62 -14.64
CA VAL A 37 14.77 3.22 -14.60
C VAL A 37 14.38 2.57 -13.27
N PRO A 38 15.15 1.63 -12.67
CA PRO A 38 14.80 1.04 -11.38
C PRO A 38 14.68 2.07 -10.25
N PRO A 39 15.64 2.97 -10.01
CA PRO A 39 15.47 4.01 -8.99
C PRO A 39 14.24 4.89 -9.24
N LEU A 40 13.92 5.18 -10.51
CA LEU A 40 12.75 5.97 -10.87
C LEU A 40 11.45 5.22 -10.58
N MET A 41 11.36 3.92 -10.84
CA MET A 41 10.18 3.11 -10.55
C MET A 41 9.97 2.98 -9.04
N ASN A 42 11.01 2.70 -8.28
CA ASN A 42 10.94 2.71 -6.82
C ASN A 42 10.42 4.06 -6.29
N MET A 43 10.92 5.18 -6.82
CA MET A 43 10.50 6.52 -6.44
C MET A 43 9.04 6.84 -6.84
N LEU A 44 8.52 6.23 -7.91
CA LEU A 44 7.12 6.40 -8.35
C LEU A 44 6.15 5.55 -7.54
N VAL A 45 6.55 4.34 -7.16
CA VAL A 45 5.72 3.41 -6.39
C VAL A 45 5.80 3.71 -4.89
N PHE A 46 7.01 3.95 -4.39
CA PHE A 46 7.26 4.28 -2.99
C PHE A 46 7.65 5.75 -2.88
N VAL A 47 6.66 6.63 -2.71
CA VAL A 47 6.88 8.07 -2.57
C VAL A 47 7.39 8.38 -1.14
N ASP A 48 8.53 7.77 -0.79
CA ASP A 48 9.15 7.82 0.54
C ASP A 48 10.06 9.03 0.77
N PHE A 49 10.32 9.83 -0.28
CA PHE A 49 11.19 11.01 -0.18
C PHE A 49 10.56 12.16 0.61
N PHE A 50 9.25 12.17 0.78
CA PHE A 50 8.62 13.00 1.79
C PHE A 50 8.77 12.40 3.18
N LYS A 51 10.03 12.20 3.62
CA LYS A 51 10.29 11.85 5.01
C LYS A 51 9.79 12.97 5.88
N ALA A 52 8.79 12.65 6.66
CA ALA A 52 8.23 13.58 7.61
C ALA A 52 9.25 14.04 8.65
N PRO A 53 8.95 15.05 9.34
CA PRO A 53 8.07 16.15 8.97
C PRO A 53 8.76 17.47 9.25
N PHE A 54 8.74 18.34 8.35
CA PHE A 54 9.04 19.72 8.73
C PHE A 54 7.95 20.32 9.66
N LEU A 55 6.81 19.62 9.85
CA LEU A 55 5.63 20.16 10.53
C LEU A 55 4.92 19.24 11.55
N VAL A 56 5.23 17.95 11.64
CA VAL A 56 4.57 17.03 12.60
C VAL A 56 5.60 16.18 13.35
N ASP A 57 5.64 16.27 14.66
CA ASP A 57 6.46 15.37 15.47
C ASP A 57 5.77 14.00 15.60
N LEU A 58 6.30 13.00 14.91
CA LEU A 58 5.78 11.64 14.96
C LEU A 58 5.99 10.96 16.31
N LYS A 59 6.80 11.55 17.22
CA LYS A 59 7.07 10.98 18.53
C LYS A 59 6.03 11.39 19.58
N THR A 60 5.29 12.47 19.33
CA THR A 60 4.31 13.04 20.25
C THR A 60 2.90 13.07 19.62
N PRO A 61 2.31 11.87 19.33
CA PRO A 61 0.99 11.80 18.67
C PRO A 61 -0.14 12.44 19.49
N GLU A 62 -0.01 12.46 20.79
CA GLU A 62 -0.99 13.01 21.73
C GLU A 62 -1.30 14.49 21.48
N LEU A 63 -0.39 15.23 20.84
CA LEU A 63 -0.63 16.62 20.44
C LEU A 63 -1.64 16.73 19.28
N THR A 64 -1.82 15.66 18.53
CA THR A 64 -2.72 15.61 17.36
C THR A 64 -3.95 14.73 17.64
N MET A 65 -3.76 13.67 18.42
CA MET A 65 -4.78 12.70 18.77
C MET A 65 -4.56 12.23 20.23
N PRO A 66 -5.30 12.80 21.21
CA PRO A 66 -4.98 12.69 22.65
C PRO A 66 -4.87 11.27 23.21
N HIS A 67 -5.63 10.31 22.68
CA HIS A 67 -5.64 8.91 23.12
C HIS A 67 -4.79 8.00 22.22
N THR A 68 -3.62 8.52 21.81
CA THR A 68 -2.68 7.82 20.93
C THR A 68 -1.28 7.81 21.55
N VAL A 69 -0.61 6.67 21.45
CA VAL A 69 0.80 6.52 21.87
C VAL A 69 1.67 6.16 20.66
N ASN A 70 2.87 6.71 20.62
CA ASN A 70 3.91 6.31 19.66
C ASN A 70 4.81 5.24 20.28
N PHE A 71 5.12 4.20 19.50
CA PHE A 71 6.13 3.22 19.86
C PHE A 71 6.79 2.62 18.60
N TYR A 72 7.82 1.83 18.83
CA TYR A 72 8.59 1.22 17.76
C TYR A 72 8.65 -0.29 17.90
N ILE A 73 8.53 -1.00 16.77
CA ILE A 73 8.69 -2.46 16.69
C ILE A 73 9.91 -2.75 15.81
N ARG A 74 10.79 -3.63 16.31
CA ARG A 74 11.90 -4.18 15.52
C ARG A 74 11.42 -5.43 14.79
N CYS A 75 11.32 -5.37 13.47
CA CYS A 75 10.89 -6.49 12.63
C CYS A 75 12.06 -7.31 12.08
N GLU A 76 13.19 -6.65 11.83
CA GLU A 76 14.44 -7.28 11.39
C GLU A 76 15.62 -6.58 12.08
N PRO A 77 16.85 -7.13 12.04
CA PRO A 77 18.00 -6.58 12.78
C PRO A 77 18.26 -5.09 12.54
N ARG A 78 17.94 -4.58 11.34
CA ARG A 78 18.16 -3.18 10.93
C ARG A 78 16.88 -2.45 10.56
N VAL A 79 15.71 -3.06 10.83
CA VAL A 79 14.40 -2.49 10.49
C VAL A 79 13.60 -2.26 11.76
N ILE A 80 13.35 -1.00 12.03
CA ILE A 80 12.54 -0.50 13.14
C ILE A 80 11.40 0.29 12.54
N LEU A 81 10.16 -0.09 12.88
CA LEU A 81 8.94 0.55 12.37
C LEU A 81 8.34 1.46 13.42
N GLY A 82 7.97 2.67 13.02
CA GLY A 82 7.19 3.60 13.83
C GLY A 82 5.70 3.27 13.75
N ILE A 83 5.05 3.22 14.91
CA ILE A 83 3.63 2.85 15.02
C ILE A 83 2.94 3.82 15.96
N TRP A 84 1.76 4.27 15.56
CA TRP A 84 0.81 4.94 16.43
C TRP A 84 -0.30 3.97 16.81
N HIS A 85 -0.51 3.77 18.09
CA HIS A 85 -1.65 3.03 18.61
C HIS A 85 -2.65 4.01 19.19
N THR A 86 -3.80 4.13 18.53
CA THR A 86 -4.97 4.90 18.98
C THR A 86 -5.96 3.92 19.60
N VAL A 87 -6.38 4.15 20.84
CA VAL A 87 -7.42 3.35 21.50
C VAL A 87 -8.83 3.82 21.06
N PRO A 88 -9.89 3.03 21.28
CA PRO A 88 -11.26 3.48 21.08
C PRO A 88 -11.55 4.78 21.83
N SER A 89 -12.28 5.72 21.24
CA SER A 89 -12.61 7.02 21.85
C SER A 89 -13.34 6.88 23.19
N CYS A 90 -14.08 5.81 23.41
CA CYS A 90 -14.72 5.53 24.71
C CYS A 90 -13.71 5.26 25.82
N ARG A 91 -12.43 5.01 25.51
CA ARG A 91 -11.33 4.80 26.44
C ARG A 91 -10.36 5.99 26.55
N GLU A 92 -10.70 7.13 25.92
CA GLU A 92 -9.85 8.32 25.91
C GLU A 92 -9.48 8.78 27.33
N GLU A 93 -10.46 8.83 28.25
CA GLU A 93 -10.21 9.22 29.65
C GLU A 93 -9.27 8.23 30.38
N ASP A 94 -9.46 6.93 30.12
CA ASP A 94 -8.59 5.89 30.71
C ASP A 94 -7.14 6.00 30.19
N ALA A 95 -6.97 6.46 28.96
CA ALA A 95 -5.67 6.56 28.29
C ALA A 95 -4.83 7.75 28.75
N LYS A 96 -5.43 8.75 29.40
CA LYS A 96 -4.73 9.97 29.83
C LYS A 96 -3.53 9.63 30.74
N GLY A 97 -2.36 10.09 30.33
CA GLY A 97 -1.11 9.92 31.10
C GLY A 97 -0.62 8.46 31.18
N LYS A 98 -1.18 7.56 30.39
CA LYS A 98 -0.77 6.16 30.37
C LYS A 98 0.46 5.96 29.48
N ASP A 99 1.26 4.98 29.87
CA ASP A 99 2.46 4.57 29.15
C ASP A 99 2.16 3.48 28.10
N ARG A 100 3.18 3.12 27.33
CA ARG A 100 3.12 2.06 26.34
C ARG A 100 2.61 0.72 26.90
N CYS A 101 2.99 0.36 28.12
CA CYS A 101 2.60 -0.93 28.71
C CYS A 101 1.08 -1.01 28.90
N TRP A 102 0.46 0.10 29.31
CA TRP A 102 -0.99 0.18 29.40
C TRP A 102 -1.67 0.01 28.04
N TYR A 103 -1.16 0.69 27.00
CA TYR A 103 -1.71 0.57 25.64
C TYR A 103 -1.55 -0.86 25.07
N GLU A 104 -0.42 -1.52 25.33
CA GLU A 104 -0.25 -2.93 24.94
C GLU A 104 -1.23 -3.85 25.69
N ALA A 105 -1.47 -3.64 26.97
CA ALA A 105 -2.45 -4.40 27.74
C ALA A 105 -3.89 -4.16 27.26
N ALA A 106 -4.20 -2.94 26.82
CA ALA A 106 -5.53 -2.57 26.32
C ALA A 106 -5.93 -3.34 25.05
N LEU A 107 -4.99 -3.90 24.28
CA LEU A 107 -5.30 -4.74 23.11
C LEU A 107 -6.11 -6.01 23.43
N ARG A 108 -6.28 -6.34 24.73
CA ARG A 108 -7.08 -7.51 25.20
C ARG A 108 -8.44 -7.13 25.77
N ASP A 109 -8.86 -5.90 25.61
CA ASP A 109 -10.09 -5.38 26.23
C ASP A 109 -11.39 -5.79 25.52
N GLY A 110 -11.28 -6.53 24.41
CA GLY A 110 -12.41 -7.01 23.61
C GLY A 110 -12.82 -6.06 22.48
N ASN A 111 -12.29 -4.82 22.43
CA ASN A 111 -12.50 -3.93 21.30
C ASN A 111 -11.66 -4.37 20.11
N PRO A 112 -12.25 -4.58 18.91
CA PRO A 112 -11.52 -5.09 17.76
C PRO A 112 -10.35 -4.19 17.35
N ILE A 113 -9.33 -4.80 16.74
CA ILE A 113 -8.08 -4.13 16.40
C ILE A 113 -7.94 -4.02 14.89
N ILE A 114 -7.57 -2.85 14.40
CA ILE A 114 -7.24 -2.58 12.99
C ILE A 114 -5.74 -2.28 12.90
N VAL A 115 -5.02 -3.07 12.11
CA VAL A 115 -3.68 -2.73 11.64
C VAL A 115 -3.83 -2.00 10.32
N TYR A 116 -3.61 -0.68 10.34
CA TYR A 116 -3.78 0.20 9.19
C TYR A 116 -2.49 0.31 8.39
N LEU A 117 -2.57 -0.08 7.13
CA LEU A 117 -1.50 -0.14 6.15
C LEU A 117 -1.74 0.94 5.09
N HIS A 118 -0.93 1.98 5.09
CA HIS A 118 -1.16 3.19 4.30
C HIS A 118 -0.78 3.07 2.81
N GLY A 119 -1.17 4.06 2.01
CA GLY A 119 -0.85 4.18 0.58
C GLY A 119 0.61 4.62 0.31
N SER A 120 0.94 4.82 -0.98
CA SER A 120 2.30 5.01 -1.50
C SER A 120 3.04 6.27 -1.03
N ALA A 121 2.35 7.26 -0.49
CA ALA A 121 2.95 8.54 -0.12
C ALA A 121 2.73 8.89 1.36
N GLU A 122 3.53 9.81 1.89
CA GLU A 122 3.41 10.37 3.25
C GLU A 122 3.64 9.34 4.37
N HIS A 123 3.10 9.60 5.56
CA HIS A 123 3.35 8.83 6.78
C HIS A 123 2.06 8.69 7.60
N ARG A 124 2.10 7.95 8.73
CA ARG A 124 0.97 7.64 9.62
C ARG A 124 0.19 8.88 10.12
N ALA A 125 0.81 10.06 10.17
CA ALA A 125 0.18 11.31 10.61
C ALA A 125 -0.37 12.17 9.45
N ALA A 126 -0.52 11.64 8.24
CA ALA A 126 -1.12 12.40 7.14
C ALA A 126 -2.56 12.81 7.45
N PRO A 127 -3.01 14.04 7.13
CA PRO A 127 -4.29 14.58 7.59
C PRO A 127 -5.52 13.72 7.23
N HIS A 128 -5.54 13.09 6.07
CA HIS A 128 -6.63 12.21 5.66
C HIS A 128 -6.64 10.89 6.46
N ARG A 129 -5.46 10.38 6.84
CA ARG A 129 -5.30 9.18 7.66
C ARG A 129 -5.74 9.43 9.09
N LEU A 130 -5.37 10.57 9.67
CA LEU A 130 -5.83 10.97 11.00
C LEU A 130 -7.36 11.02 11.09
N LYS A 131 -8.02 11.52 10.02
CA LYS A 131 -9.49 11.52 9.95
C LYS A 131 -10.06 10.11 9.93
N LEU A 132 -9.47 9.20 9.18
CA LEU A 132 -9.89 7.79 9.15
C LEU A 132 -9.68 7.14 10.53
N VAL A 133 -8.50 7.30 11.11
CA VAL A 133 -8.17 6.76 12.44
C VAL A 133 -9.15 7.26 13.48
N LYS A 134 -9.50 8.57 13.43
CA LYS A 134 -10.52 9.11 14.34
C LYS A 134 -11.88 8.44 14.15
N VAL A 135 -12.36 8.29 12.91
CA VAL A 135 -13.64 7.63 12.62
C VAL A 135 -13.63 6.18 13.13
N LEU A 136 -12.55 5.45 12.95
CA LEU A 136 -12.43 4.08 13.42
C LEU A 136 -12.36 4.00 14.96
N SER A 137 -11.61 4.90 15.58
CA SER A 137 -11.54 5.03 17.06
C SER A 137 -12.90 5.38 17.66
N ASP A 138 -13.63 6.34 17.07
CA ASP A 138 -15.02 6.67 17.43
C ASP A 138 -15.94 5.46 17.20
N GLY A 139 -15.57 4.60 16.26
CA GLY A 139 -16.21 3.32 15.97
C GLY A 139 -15.93 2.21 16.97
N GLY A 140 -15.14 2.43 18.00
CA GLY A 140 -14.80 1.43 19.00
C GLY A 140 -13.68 0.48 18.58
N PHE A 141 -12.84 0.88 17.63
CA PHE A 141 -11.69 0.09 17.21
C PHE A 141 -10.38 0.63 17.82
N HIS A 142 -9.50 -0.28 18.23
CA HIS A 142 -8.09 0.04 18.32
C HIS A 142 -7.51 0.20 16.89
N VAL A 143 -6.69 1.21 16.67
CA VAL A 143 -6.04 1.40 15.37
C VAL A 143 -4.52 1.48 15.57
N LEU A 144 -3.79 0.55 14.95
CA LEU A 144 -2.34 0.58 14.83
C LEU A 144 -1.97 1.13 13.45
N SER A 145 -1.63 2.41 13.38
CA SER A 145 -1.17 3.07 12.13
C SER A 145 0.33 2.84 11.97
N VAL A 146 0.71 2.13 10.91
CA VAL A 146 2.08 1.66 10.66
C VAL A 146 2.74 2.51 9.59
N ASP A 147 3.95 3.02 9.85
CA ASP A 147 4.84 3.44 8.78
C ASP A 147 5.76 2.28 8.41
N TYR A 148 5.71 1.87 7.14
CA TYR A 148 6.60 0.84 6.63
C TYR A 148 8.06 1.27 6.66
N ARG A 149 8.98 0.32 6.48
CA ARG A 149 10.40 0.62 6.30
C ARG A 149 10.61 1.71 5.25
N GLY A 150 11.40 2.73 5.58
CA GLY A 150 11.69 3.88 4.72
C GLY A 150 10.68 5.02 4.79
N PHE A 151 9.48 4.82 5.33
CA PHE A 151 8.46 5.85 5.49
C PHE A 151 8.51 6.47 6.89
N GLY A 152 8.05 7.71 7.01
CA GLY A 152 8.03 8.45 8.26
C GLY A 152 9.40 8.44 8.95
N ASP A 153 9.43 7.98 10.18
CA ASP A 153 10.65 7.77 10.98
C ASP A 153 11.08 6.29 11.09
N SER A 154 10.45 5.41 10.31
CA SER A 154 10.85 4.01 10.19
C SER A 154 12.17 3.87 9.43
N THR A 155 13.01 2.92 9.86
CA THR A 155 14.30 2.67 9.23
C THR A 155 14.19 1.73 8.04
N GLY A 156 15.27 1.62 7.25
CA GLY A 156 15.34 0.71 6.11
C GLY A 156 14.98 1.36 4.78
N ARG A 157 14.78 0.53 3.74
CA ARG A 157 14.37 0.95 2.40
C ARG A 157 13.14 0.17 1.95
N PRO A 158 12.15 0.82 1.31
CA PRO A 158 10.94 0.16 0.85
C PRO A 158 11.22 -0.79 -0.31
N THR A 159 10.65 -1.97 -0.23
CA THR A 159 10.55 -2.97 -1.29
C THR A 159 9.26 -3.74 -1.08
N GLU A 160 8.67 -4.34 -2.11
CA GLU A 160 7.44 -5.12 -1.94
C GLU A 160 7.58 -6.21 -0.86
N ARG A 161 8.64 -7.02 -0.96
CA ARG A 161 8.93 -8.05 0.05
C ARG A 161 9.13 -7.44 1.44
N GLY A 162 9.82 -6.30 1.52
CA GLY A 162 10.05 -5.59 2.78
C GLY A 162 8.75 -5.13 3.43
N LEU A 163 7.89 -4.45 2.68
CA LEU A 163 6.60 -3.97 3.17
C LEU A 163 5.70 -5.15 3.60
N THR A 164 5.73 -6.26 2.86
CA THR A 164 5.04 -7.50 3.23
C THR A 164 5.55 -8.03 4.58
N THR A 165 6.87 -8.10 4.76
CA THR A 165 7.49 -8.54 6.02
C THR A 165 7.11 -7.61 7.18
N ASP A 166 7.08 -6.30 6.95
CA ASP A 166 6.67 -5.31 7.95
C ASP A 166 5.23 -5.55 8.42
N ALA A 167 4.30 -5.75 7.47
CA ALA A 167 2.89 -5.99 7.78
C ALA A 167 2.69 -7.31 8.54
N VAL A 168 3.35 -8.39 8.12
CA VAL A 168 3.33 -9.69 8.82
C VAL A 168 3.87 -9.52 10.25
N CYS A 169 5.01 -8.85 10.42
CA CYS A 169 5.61 -8.61 11.73
C CYS A 169 4.67 -7.85 12.66
N VAL A 170 4.04 -6.78 12.19
CA VAL A 170 3.12 -5.99 13.02
C VAL A 170 1.85 -6.78 13.33
N TYR A 171 1.32 -7.53 12.37
CA TYR A 171 0.16 -8.40 12.61
C TYR A 171 0.47 -9.47 13.66
N GLU A 172 1.57 -10.20 13.53
CA GLU A 172 1.99 -11.25 14.49
C GLU A 172 2.26 -10.64 15.87
N TRP A 173 2.91 -9.45 15.93
CA TRP A 173 3.15 -8.71 17.17
C TRP A 173 1.83 -8.34 17.85
N THR A 174 0.85 -7.87 17.09
CA THR A 174 -0.48 -7.49 17.58
C THR A 174 -1.25 -8.72 18.05
N LYS A 175 -1.26 -9.78 17.23
CA LYS A 175 -1.99 -11.02 17.53
C LYS A 175 -1.48 -11.70 18.80
N ALA A 176 -0.16 -11.68 19.04
CA ALA A 176 0.44 -12.20 20.28
C ALA A 176 -0.04 -11.44 21.56
N ARG A 177 -0.59 -10.23 21.37
CA ARG A 177 -1.05 -9.35 22.47
C ARG A 177 -2.56 -9.21 22.54
N SER A 178 -3.29 -9.58 21.51
CA SER A 178 -4.75 -9.38 21.43
C SER A 178 -5.57 -10.41 22.21
N GLY A 179 -4.96 -11.52 22.64
CA GLY A 179 -5.72 -12.62 23.25
C GLY A 179 -6.75 -13.18 22.26
N THR A 180 -8.03 -13.13 22.62
CA THR A 180 -9.15 -13.54 21.77
C THR A 180 -9.70 -12.39 20.90
N THR A 181 -9.22 -11.16 21.11
CA THR A 181 -9.68 -9.99 20.34
C THR A 181 -9.28 -10.13 18.86
N PRO A 182 -10.22 -9.95 17.92
CA PRO A 182 -9.94 -10.09 16.51
C PRO A 182 -9.08 -8.93 15.98
N VAL A 183 -8.19 -9.25 15.03
CA VAL A 183 -7.25 -8.32 14.39
C VAL A 183 -7.52 -8.26 12.89
N CYS A 184 -7.88 -7.09 12.38
CA CYS A 184 -8.14 -6.83 10.98
C CYS A 184 -6.93 -6.16 10.31
N LEU A 185 -6.53 -6.61 9.11
CA LEU A 185 -5.65 -5.84 8.23
C LEU A 185 -6.48 -4.88 7.39
N TRP A 186 -6.20 -3.59 7.47
CA TRP A 186 -6.83 -2.56 6.63
C TRP A 186 -5.77 -1.97 5.72
N GLY A 187 -5.84 -2.25 4.42
CA GLY A 187 -4.96 -1.67 3.41
C GLY A 187 -5.67 -0.57 2.61
N HIS A 188 -5.00 0.57 2.42
CA HIS A 188 -5.45 1.65 1.55
C HIS A 188 -4.52 1.81 0.35
N SER A 189 -5.05 1.83 -0.88
CA SER A 189 -4.25 2.03 -2.10
C SER A 189 -3.08 1.03 -2.19
N LEU A 190 -1.80 1.45 -2.22
CA LEU A 190 -0.63 0.57 -2.11
C LEU A 190 -0.76 -0.43 -0.95
N GLY A 191 -1.29 0.02 0.19
CA GLY A 191 -1.51 -0.81 1.37
C GLY A 191 -2.43 -2.01 1.12
N THR A 192 -3.28 -1.98 0.08
CA THR A 192 -4.10 -3.15 -0.29
C THR A 192 -3.23 -4.30 -0.79
N GLY A 193 -2.21 -3.99 -1.60
CA GLY A 193 -1.22 -4.98 -2.05
C GLY A 193 -0.38 -5.52 -0.89
N VAL A 194 0.00 -4.65 0.04
CA VAL A 194 0.72 -5.07 1.26
C VAL A 194 -0.16 -5.98 2.12
N ALA A 195 -1.45 -5.62 2.30
CA ALA A 195 -2.40 -6.42 3.11
C ALA A 195 -2.63 -7.81 2.50
N THR A 196 -2.87 -7.90 1.19
CA THR A 196 -3.10 -9.20 0.55
C THR A 196 -1.84 -10.06 0.50
N ASN A 197 -0.65 -9.47 0.27
CA ASN A 197 0.62 -10.18 0.35
C ASN A 197 0.85 -10.73 1.77
N ALA A 198 0.65 -9.90 2.81
CA ALA A 198 0.81 -10.32 4.20
C ALA A 198 -0.21 -11.40 4.59
N ALA A 199 -1.48 -11.22 4.22
CA ALA A 199 -2.53 -12.20 4.47
C ALA A 199 -2.22 -13.56 3.81
N LYS A 200 -1.72 -13.55 2.57
CA LYS A 200 -1.31 -14.78 1.88
C LYS A 200 -0.17 -15.49 2.60
N VAL A 201 0.86 -14.76 3.02
CA VAL A 201 1.99 -15.33 3.79
C VAL A 201 1.50 -15.94 5.10
N LEU A 202 0.56 -15.31 5.79
CA LEU A 202 -0.03 -15.82 7.03
C LEU A 202 -0.93 -17.04 6.78
N GLU A 203 -1.72 -17.04 5.71
CA GLU A 203 -2.53 -18.18 5.27
C GLU A 203 -1.66 -19.41 4.96
N GLU A 204 -0.55 -19.21 4.22
CA GLU A 204 0.43 -20.27 3.90
C GLU A 204 1.11 -20.84 5.15
N LYS A 205 1.23 -20.05 6.22
CA LYS A 205 1.71 -20.51 7.54
C LYS A 205 0.63 -21.26 8.35
N GLY A 206 -0.62 -21.30 7.88
CA GLY A 206 -1.76 -21.88 8.60
C GLY A 206 -2.41 -20.95 9.64
N PHE A 207 -2.12 -19.66 9.58
CA PHE A 207 -2.66 -18.64 10.49
C PHE A 207 -3.38 -17.53 9.71
N PRO A 208 -4.56 -17.81 9.10
CA PRO A 208 -5.28 -16.78 8.36
C PRO A 208 -5.62 -15.59 9.24
N VAL A 209 -5.61 -14.39 8.67
CA VAL A 209 -5.96 -13.17 9.40
C VAL A 209 -7.46 -13.15 9.74
N ASP A 210 -7.84 -12.51 10.85
CA ASP A 210 -9.23 -12.54 11.33
C ASP A 210 -10.19 -11.79 10.41
N ALA A 211 -9.73 -10.76 9.68
CA ALA A 211 -10.44 -10.09 8.58
C ALA A 211 -9.49 -9.19 7.76
N ILE A 212 -9.90 -8.86 6.55
CA ILE A 212 -9.18 -7.96 5.64
C ILE A 212 -10.15 -6.89 5.12
N VAL A 213 -9.73 -5.63 5.17
CA VAL A 213 -10.42 -4.51 4.52
C VAL A 213 -9.48 -3.91 3.48
N LEU A 214 -9.94 -3.84 2.23
CA LEU A 214 -9.22 -3.23 1.11
C LEU A 214 -9.95 -1.95 0.69
N GLU A 215 -9.34 -0.80 0.94
CA GLU A 215 -9.85 0.51 0.56
C GLU A 215 -9.15 0.96 -0.73
N ALA A 216 -9.93 1.18 -1.80
CA ALA A 216 -9.47 1.53 -3.13
C ALA A 216 -8.39 0.56 -3.68
N PRO A 217 -8.66 -0.76 -3.76
CA PRO A 217 -7.70 -1.73 -4.27
C PRO A 217 -7.54 -1.62 -5.79
N PHE A 218 -6.31 -1.86 -6.26
CA PHE A 218 -5.96 -2.10 -7.66
C PHE A 218 -5.78 -3.61 -7.91
N THR A 219 -5.73 -4.04 -9.16
CA THR A 219 -5.51 -5.46 -9.50
C THR A 219 -4.05 -5.88 -9.26
N ASN A 220 -3.12 -5.12 -9.86
CA ASN A 220 -1.68 -5.29 -9.64
C ASN A 220 -0.95 -3.97 -9.96
N MET A 221 0.29 -3.83 -9.48
CA MET A 221 1.05 -2.58 -9.59
C MET A 221 1.32 -2.16 -11.03
N TRP A 222 1.47 -3.09 -11.96
CA TRP A 222 1.63 -2.78 -13.37
C TRP A 222 0.41 -2.02 -13.93
N VAL A 223 -0.80 -2.53 -13.67
CA VAL A 223 -2.05 -1.93 -14.14
C VAL A 223 -2.27 -0.57 -13.48
N GLU A 224 -1.97 -0.46 -12.19
CA GLU A 224 -2.04 0.80 -11.43
C GLU A 224 -1.11 1.84 -12.05
N THR A 225 0.19 1.52 -12.20
CA THR A 225 1.21 2.45 -12.67
C THR A 225 0.89 3.01 -14.05
N ILE A 226 0.48 2.18 -15.01
CA ILE A 226 0.17 2.65 -16.37
C ILE A 226 -1.12 3.47 -16.45
N ASN A 227 -2.03 3.34 -15.47
CA ASN A 227 -3.26 4.10 -15.40
C ASN A 227 -3.14 5.35 -14.51
N TYR A 228 -2.02 5.51 -13.80
CA TYR A 228 -1.77 6.68 -12.99
C TYR A 228 -1.90 7.97 -13.82
N PRO A 229 -2.62 9.00 -13.36
CA PRO A 229 -2.99 10.16 -14.16
C PRO A 229 -1.82 10.82 -14.92
N LEU A 230 -0.66 10.97 -14.26
CA LEU A 230 0.54 11.58 -14.85
C LEU A 230 1.19 10.70 -15.92
N LEU A 231 1.08 9.39 -15.83
CA LEU A 231 1.68 8.43 -16.77
C LEU A 231 0.74 8.06 -17.91
N LYS A 232 -0.56 8.25 -17.73
CA LYS A 232 -1.59 7.90 -18.71
C LYS A 232 -1.38 8.53 -20.09
N ILE A 233 -0.86 9.76 -20.13
CA ILE A 233 -0.58 10.48 -21.39
C ILE A 233 0.52 9.79 -22.21
N TYR A 234 1.50 9.16 -21.56
CA TYR A 234 2.63 8.49 -22.23
C TYR A 234 2.28 7.11 -22.76
N ARG A 235 1.10 6.55 -22.41
CA ARG A 235 0.65 5.23 -22.92
C ARG A 235 0.57 5.16 -24.45
N LYS A 236 0.40 6.32 -25.11
CA LYS A 236 0.35 6.40 -26.59
C LYS A 236 1.73 6.28 -27.24
N ILE A 237 2.82 6.37 -26.47
CA ILE A 237 4.18 6.24 -26.98
C ILE A 237 4.49 4.75 -27.17
N PRO A 238 4.85 4.32 -28.40
CA PRO A 238 5.19 2.92 -28.65
C PRO A 238 6.30 2.42 -27.71
N GLY A 239 6.07 1.27 -27.07
CA GLY A 239 7.03 0.66 -26.16
C GLY A 239 7.02 1.18 -24.72
N PHE A 240 6.38 2.33 -24.42
CA PHE A 240 6.35 2.90 -23.06
C PHE A 240 5.73 1.93 -22.03
N SER A 241 4.57 1.39 -22.34
CA SER A 241 3.89 0.44 -21.44
C SER A 241 4.73 -0.81 -21.17
N ARG A 242 5.44 -1.30 -22.20
CA ARG A 242 6.35 -2.44 -22.03
C ARG A 242 7.55 -2.09 -21.16
N MET A 243 8.12 -0.91 -21.35
CA MET A 243 9.25 -0.42 -20.57
C MET A 243 8.89 -0.34 -19.06
N ILE A 244 7.72 0.21 -18.71
CA ILE A 244 7.25 0.28 -17.32
C ILE A 244 7.06 -1.13 -16.74
N LYS A 245 6.43 -2.04 -17.51
CA LYS A 245 6.21 -3.42 -17.07
C LYS A 245 7.52 -4.16 -16.80
N ASP A 246 8.48 -4.03 -17.71
CA ASP A 246 9.79 -4.66 -17.58
C ASP A 246 10.53 -4.10 -16.35
N ALA A 247 10.49 -2.77 -16.14
CA ALA A 247 11.11 -2.12 -15.00
C ALA A 247 10.52 -2.56 -13.65
N LEU A 248 9.19 -2.61 -13.52
CA LEU A 248 8.52 -3.10 -12.31
C LEU A 248 8.86 -4.56 -12.03
N LYS A 249 8.96 -5.38 -13.10
CA LYS A 249 9.34 -6.79 -12.99
C LYS A 249 10.80 -6.96 -12.55
N ASP A 250 11.71 -6.15 -13.09
CA ASP A 250 13.14 -6.18 -12.74
C ASP A 250 13.34 -5.78 -11.26
N ASP A 251 12.51 -4.87 -10.72
CA ASP A 251 12.51 -4.47 -9.31
C ASP A 251 11.68 -5.41 -8.40
N ASN A 252 11.06 -6.45 -8.96
CA ASN A 252 10.14 -7.35 -8.25
C ASN A 252 8.99 -6.59 -7.56
N ILE A 253 8.43 -5.58 -8.25
CA ILE A 253 7.28 -4.80 -7.76
C ILE A 253 6.03 -5.25 -8.52
N VAL A 254 5.20 -6.05 -7.90
CA VAL A 254 4.01 -6.65 -8.52
C VAL A 254 2.73 -6.34 -7.74
N PHE A 255 2.74 -6.53 -6.43
CA PHE A 255 1.58 -6.41 -5.54
C PHE A 255 0.32 -7.02 -6.18
N PRO A 256 0.29 -8.34 -6.41
CA PRO A 256 -0.73 -9.00 -7.22
C PRO A 256 -2.00 -9.26 -6.42
N ASN A 257 -2.80 -8.24 -6.17
CA ASN A 257 -4.08 -8.37 -5.46
C ASN A 257 -5.00 -9.38 -6.14
N ASP A 258 -5.06 -9.34 -7.48
CA ASP A 258 -5.85 -10.23 -8.32
C ASP A 258 -5.48 -11.72 -8.17
N GLU A 259 -4.22 -12.01 -7.92
CA GLU A 259 -3.78 -13.38 -7.66
C GLU A 259 -3.93 -13.75 -6.18
N ASN A 260 -3.52 -12.87 -5.27
CA ASN A 260 -3.52 -13.17 -3.83
C ASN A 260 -4.91 -13.51 -3.31
N VAL A 261 -5.94 -12.74 -3.70
CA VAL A 261 -7.32 -12.95 -3.19
C VAL A 261 -7.90 -14.32 -3.55
N LYS A 262 -7.33 -15.04 -4.51
CA LYS A 262 -7.74 -16.40 -4.86
C LYS A 262 -7.38 -17.45 -3.80
N PHE A 263 -6.40 -17.14 -2.97
CA PHE A 263 -5.84 -18.06 -1.97
C PHE A 263 -6.26 -17.74 -0.53
N LEU A 264 -6.98 -16.64 -0.33
CA LEU A 264 -7.39 -16.20 0.99
C LEU A 264 -8.69 -16.87 1.44
N SER A 265 -8.78 -17.19 2.73
CA SER A 265 -9.98 -17.69 3.39
C SER A 265 -10.58 -16.70 4.39
N SER A 266 -9.82 -15.67 4.74
CA SER A 266 -10.22 -14.61 5.69
C SER A 266 -11.42 -13.80 5.18
N PRO A 267 -12.31 -13.32 6.04
CA PRO A 267 -13.36 -12.37 5.65
C PRO A 267 -12.76 -11.16 4.93
N LEU A 268 -13.30 -10.80 3.77
CA LEU A 268 -12.77 -9.76 2.88
C LEU A 268 -13.83 -8.71 2.58
N LEU A 269 -13.59 -7.47 3.02
CA LEU A 269 -14.40 -6.30 2.70
C LEU A 269 -13.64 -5.39 1.73
N ILE A 270 -14.25 -5.06 0.60
CA ILE A 270 -13.72 -4.11 -0.38
C ILE A 270 -14.55 -2.82 -0.32
N LEU A 271 -13.87 -1.69 -0.15
CA LEU A 271 -14.45 -0.35 -0.09
C LEU A 271 -13.90 0.49 -1.25
N HIS A 272 -14.79 1.13 -2.03
CA HIS A 272 -14.34 1.94 -3.16
C HIS A 272 -15.29 3.11 -3.43
N CYS A 273 -14.78 4.26 -3.86
CA CYS A 273 -15.58 5.41 -4.25
C CYS A 273 -15.79 5.44 -5.77
N GLU A 274 -16.96 5.85 -6.22
CA GLU A 274 -17.27 5.96 -7.64
C GLU A 274 -16.43 7.01 -8.37
N ASP A 275 -16.05 8.07 -7.68
CA ASP A 275 -15.27 9.19 -8.23
C ASP A 275 -13.76 9.09 -7.96
N ASP A 276 -13.25 7.91 -7.63
CA ASP A 276 -11.81 7.69 -7.50
C ASP A 276 -11.11 7.82 -8.86
N LYS A 277 -10.31 8.87 -9.00
CA LYS A 277 -9.53 9.15 -10.21
C LYS A 277 -8.10 8.62 -10.16
N THR A 278 -7.65 8.20 -8.98
CA THR A 278 -6.32 7.62 -8.78
C THR A 278 -6.34 6.13 -9.09
N VAL A 279 -7.20 5.39 -8.41
CA VAL A 279 -7.47 3.98 -8.66
C VAL A 279 -8.92 3.85 -9.14
N PRO A 280 -9.18 3.69 -10.46
CA PRO A 280 -10.53 3.55 -10.98
C PRO A 280 -11.34 2.44 -10.32
N LEU A 281 -12.63 2.69 -10.06
CA LEU A 281 -13.56 1.74 -9.42
C LEU A 281 -13.55 0.35 -10.06
N GLU A 282 -13.34 0.29 -11.38
CA GLU A 282 -13.30 -0.96 -12.14
C GLU A 282 -12.25 -1.94 -11.63
N PHE A 283 -11.14 -1.46 -11.07
CA PHE A 283 -10.11 -2.34 -10.49
C PHE A 283 -10.60 -2.97 -9.18
N GLY A 284 -11.26 -2.19 -8.34
CA GLY A 284 -11.92 -2.72 -7.14
C GLY A 284 -12.98 -3.76 -7.45
N LYS A 285 -13.81 -3.51 -8.48
CA LYS A 285 -14.81 -4.49 -8.97
C LYS A 285 -14.15 -5.78 -9.46
N GLN A 286 -13.07 -5.68 -10.22
CA GLN A 286 -12.33 -6.86 -10.70
C GLN A 286 -11.75 -7.68 -9.54
N VAL A 287 -11.14 -7.02 -8.55
CA VAL A 287 -10.64 -7.71 -7.34
C VAL A 287 -11.78 -8.40 -6.59
N TYR A 288 -12.93 -7.73 -6.45
CA TYR A 288 -14.12 -8.31 -5.83
C TYR A 288 -14.63 -9.54 -6.60
N GLU A 289 -14.78 -9.47 -7.91
CA GLU A 289 -15.28 -10.57 -8.74
C GLU A 289 -14.35 -11.79 -8.66
N ILE A 290 -13.03 -11.55 -8.71
CA ILE A 290 -12.03 -12.61 -8.60
C ILE A 290 -12.11 -13.27 -7.22
N ALA A 291 -12.13 -12.49 -6.16
CA ALA A 291 -12.25 -13.00 -4.78
C ALA A 291 -13.55 -13.75 -4.58
N HIS A 292 -14.68 -13.13 -4.96
CA HIS A 292 -16.00 -13.74 -4.82
C HIS A 292 -16.11 -15.06 -5.58
N ASN A 293 -15.51 -15.18 -6.76
CA ASN A 293 -15.50 -16.44 -7.52
C ASN A 293 -14.60 -17.51 -6.89
N ALA A 294 -13.50 -17.13 -6.27
CA ALA A 294 -12.54 -18.04 -5.67
C ALA A 294 -12.96 -18.55 -4.28
N TYR A 295 -13.58 -17.70 -3.46
CA TYR A 295 -13.96 -18.07 -2.10
C TYR A 295 -15.03 -19.18 -2.09
N ARG A 296 -14.83 -20.17 -1.22
CA ARG A 296 -15.82 -21.25 -0.98
C ARG A 296 -17.10 -20.68 -0.35
N HIS A 297 -16.95 -19.76 0.60
CA HIS A 297 -18.01 -19.11 1.35
C HIS A 297 -18.17 -17.66 0.84
N LYS A 298 -19.11 -17.45 -0.09
CA LYS A 298 -19.31 -16.17 -0.80
C LYS A 298 -19.72 -15.04 0.14
N GLU A 299 -20.41 -15.36 1.22
CA GLU A 299 -20.84 -14.42 2.27
C GLU A 299 -19.66 -13.78 3.03
N ARG A 300 -18.46 -14.38 2.92
CA ARG A 300 -17.24 -13.82 3.50
C ARG A 300 -16.58 -12.74 2.64
N VAL A 301 -17.08 -12.52 1.42
CA VAL A 301 -16.56 -11.47 0.51
C VAL A 301 -17.67 -10.47 0.24
N LYS A 302 -17.43 -9.20 0.60
CA LYS A 302 -18.39 -8.10 0.36
C LYS A 302 -17.69 -6.93 -0.29
N MET A 303 -18.39 -6.26 -1.20
CA MET A 303 -17.97 -4.97 -1.74
C MET A 303 -19.00 -3.90 -1.38
N VAL A 304 -18.51 -2.73 -0.96
CA VAL A 304 -19.34 -1.53 -0.73
C VAL A 304 -18.80 -0.41 -1.63
N ILE A 305 -19.65 0.07 -2.50
CA ILE A 305 -19.37 1.19 -3.40
C ILE A 305 -19.98 2.45 -2.80
N PHE A 306 -19.18 3.49 -2.65
CA PHE A 306 -19.60 4.77 -2.10
C PHE A 306 -19.88 5.77 -3.23
N PRO A 307 -20.90 6.61 -3.09
CA PRO A 307 -21.26 7.61 -4.11
C PRO A 307 -20.11 8.63 -4.31
N PRO A 308 -20.18 9.42 -5.40
CA PRO A 308 -19.19 10.47 -5.65
C PRO A 308 -19.12 11.49 -4.51
N GLY A 309 -17.93 12.08 -4.31
CA GLY A 309 -17.65 13.12 -3.31
C GLY A 309 -16.51 12.78 -2.35
N PHE A 310 -16.04 11.53 -2.35
CA PHE A 310 -14.99 11.08 -1.41
C PHE A 310 -13.64 10.83 -2.09
N GLN A 311 -13.61 10.68 -3.42
CA GLN A 311 -12.39 10.49 -4.19
C GLN A 311 -11.53 9.33 -3.64
N HIS A 312 -10.20 9.42 -3.79
CA HIS A 312 -9.26 8.38 -3.38
C HIS A 312 -8.96 8.35 -1.87
N ASN A 313 -8.97 9.51 -1.21
CA ASN A 313 -8.42 9.66 0.15
C ASN A 313 -9.44 10.08 1.22
N PHE A 314 -10.69 10.28 0.87
CA PHE A 314 -11.65 10.93 1.77
C PHE A 314 -12.87 10.09 2.11
N LEU A 315 -12.79 8.76 1.93
CA LEU A 315 -13.85 7.83 2.31
C LEU A 315 -14.26 7.97 3.79
N CYS A 316 -13.29 8.34 4.63
CA CYS A 316 -13.54 8.66 6.05
C CYS A 316 -14.57 9.77 6.30
N LYS A 317 -14.90 10.58 5.29
CA LYS A 317 -15.96 11.60 5.39
C LYS A 317 -17.37 11.03 5.18
N SER A 318 -17.48 9.80 4.67
CA SER A 318 -18.78 9.18 4.45
C SER A 318 -19.41 8.70 5.78
N PRO A 319 -20.62 9.13 6.12
CA PRO A 319 -21.30 8.64 7.30
C PRO A 319 -21.66 7.15 7.20
N ALA A 320 -21.65 6.59 5.98
CA ALA A 320 -21.92 5.17 5.74
C ALA A 320 -20.72 4.27 5.97
N LEU A 321 -19.48 4.81 6.11
CA LEU A 321 -18.28 4.01 6.25
C LEU A 321 -18.31 3.12 7.49
N LEU A 322 -18.46 3.72 8.65
CA LEU A 322 -18.44 3.01 9.91
C LEU A 322 -19.57 1.96 10.04
N PRO A 323 -20.84 2.29 9.70
CA PRO A 323 -21.91 1.29 9.65
C PRO A 323 -21.60 0.11 8.73
N ALA A 324 -21.06 0.35 7.53
CA ALA A 324 -20.72 -0.70 6.58
C ALA A 324 -19.64 -1.65 7.10
N VAL A 325 -18.60 -1.09 7.72
CA VAL A 325 -17.48 -1.85 8.32
C VAL A 325 -17.98 -2.67 9.51
N ARG A 326 -18.73 -2.05 10.43
CA ARG A 326 -19.28 -2.74 11.61
C ARG A 326 -20.26 -3.85 11.24
N ASP A 327 -21.19 -3.60 10.30
CA ASP A 327 -22.13 -4.61 9.83
C ASP A 327 -21.41 -5.83 9.25
N PHE A 328 -20.37 -5.61 8.47
CA PHE A 328 -19.59 -6.71 7.91
C PHE A 328 -18.81 -7.47 8.98
N LEU A 329 -17.99 -6.77 9.76
CA LEU A 329 -17.08 -7.42 10.72
C LEU A 329 -17.84 -8.13 11.85
N SER A 330 -18.94 -7.55 12.37
CA SER A 330 -19.74 -8.20 13.41
C SER A 330 -20.34 -9.52 12.95
N LYS A 331 -20.76 -9.63 11.68
CA LYS A 331 -21.28 -10.88 11.10
C LYS A 331 -20.21 -11.96 10.91
N GLN A 332 -18.94 -11.56 10.79
CA GLN A 332 -17.84 -12.49 10.56
C GLN A 332 -17.21 -12.96 11.88
N TRP A 333 -17.38 -12.20 12.96
CA TRP A 333 -16.78 -12.49 14.28
C TRP A 333 -17.82 -12.98 15.29
N ALA A 334 -19.12 -13.08 14.91
CA ALA A 334 -20.17 -13.72 15.69
C ALA A 334 -20.01 -15.23 15.61
#